data_ec86aa5788564c400983f9a641664c6b
#
_entry.id   ec86aa5788564c400983f9a641664c6b
#
_cell.length_a   1.000
_cell.length_b   1.000
_cell.length_c   1.000
_cell.angle_alpha   90.00
_cell.angle_beta   90.00
_cell.angle_gamma   90.00
#
_symmetry.space_group_name_H-M   'P 1'
#
loop_
_entity.id
_entity.type
_entity.pdbx_description
1 polymer ?
#
loop_
_entity_poly.entity_id
_entity_poly.type
_entity_poly.pdbx_seq_one_letter_code
_entity_poly.pdbx_strand_id
1 'polypeptide(L)'
;MILYIWRHPKPMNTEGFCIGQTDVKVDKRKIKRLANKIERFVRIKQLPKIIWLSPLQRSLKVGDILSQRGFHCQVSPELSEINFGEWDGQLWAQIEKKEIDDWCNNFANFAPNNGESLQQLFNRVEEWLNARIFEEGGKIESIPILVVGHAGWINAAKIIATSQDIPKVAAEWPRSVNYLQYSRLDF
;
A
#
# COMPACT_ATOMS: atom_id res chain seq x y z
N MET A 1 -14.73 2.88 10.86
CA MET A 1 -14.37 3.26 9.46
C MET A 1 -14.21 2.00 8.62
N ILE A 2 -14.69 1.97 7.37
CA ILE A 2 -14.47 0.86 6.43
C ILE A 2 -13.47 1.31 5.36
N LEU A 3 -12.42 0.52 5.15
CA LEU A 3 -11.39 0.75 4.13
C LEU A 3 -11.39 -0.37 3.09
N TYR A 4 -11.51 -0.02 1.82
CA TYR A 4 -11.23 -0.93 0.70
C TYR A 4 -9.93 -0.51 0.03
N ILE A 5 -8.90 -1.34 0.14
CA ILE A 5 -7.59 -1.05 -0.43
C ILE A 5 -7.17 -2.10 -1.46
N TRP A 6 -6.96 -1.67 -2.70
CA TRP A 6 -6.45 -2.50 -3.80
C TRP A 6 -4.93 -2.45 -3.83
N ARG A 7 -4.30 -3.61 -4.00
CA ARG A 7 -2.90 -3.63 -4.39
C ARG A 7 -2.76 -3.23 -5.86
N HIS A 8 -1.82 -2.34 -6.15
CA HIS A 8 -1.49 -1.90 -7.49
C HIS A 8 -1.24 -3.07 -8.48
N PRO A 9 -1.27 -2.87 -9.82
CA PRO A 9 -0.95 -3.91 -10.80
C PRO A 9 0.50 -4.38 -10.70
N LYS A 10 0.78 -5.66 -11.04
CA LYS A 10 2.15 -6.21 -11.03
C LYS A 10 3.04 -5.41 -11.96
N PRO A 11 4.16 -4.84 -11.47
CA PRO A 11 5.16 -4.15 -12.28
C PRO A 11 5.82 -5.09 -13.30
N MET A 12 6.51 -4.50 -14.27
CA MET A 12 7.27 -5.22 -15.30
C MET A 12 8.73 -5.33 -14.84
N ASN A 13 9.33 -6.50 -15.10
CA ASN A 13 10.77 -6.74 -14.92
C ASN A 13 11.29 -6.41 -13.50
N THR A 14 10.55 -6.81 -12.48
CA THR A 14 10.90 -6.58 -11.07
C THR A 14 11.12 -7.88 -10.29
N GLU A 15 11.17 -9.02 -10.96
CA GLU A 15 11.45 -10.30 -10.31
C GLU A 15 12.85 -10.30 -9.71
N GLY A 16 12.96 -10.63 -8.42
CA GLY A 16 14.24 -10.67 -7.69
C GLY A 16 14.76 -9.32 -7.22
N PHE A 17 14.08 -8.22 -7.53
CA PHE A 17 14.45 -6.88 -7.07
C PHE A 17 13.75 -6.51 -5.76
N CYS A 18 14.45 -5.77 -4.90
CA CYS A 18 13.87 -5.05 -3.79
C CYS A 18 13.18 -3.80 -4.34
N ILE A 19 11.86 -3.74 -4.26
CA ILE A 19 11.09 -2.62 -4.82
C ILE A 19 10.20 -2.04 -3.73
N GLY A 20 10.61 -0.93 -3.20
CA GLY A 20 9.85 -0.10 -2.28
C GLY A 20 9.29 1.14 -2.99
N GLN A 21 10.02 2.26 -2.92
CA GLN A 21 9.58 3.52 -3.49
C GLN A 21 10.13 3.82 -4.89
N THR A 22 10.99 2.97 -5.44
CA THR A 22 11.42 3.08 -6.84
C THR A 22 10.23 3.03 -7.78
N ASP A 23 10.14 3.99 -8.68
CA ASP A 23 9.12 4.00 -9.73
C ASP A 23 9.44 2.98 -10.82
N VAL A 24 8.53 2.07 -11.01
CA VAL A 24 8.64 0.94 -11.93
C VAL A 24 7.52 0.97 -12.97
N LYS A 25 7.86 0.54 -14.19
CA LYS A 25 6.89 0.49 -15.28
C LYS A 25 5.83 -0.57 -15.04
N VAL A 26 4.60 -0.25 -15.42
CA VAL A 26 3.46 -1.18 -15.39
C VAL A 26 2.81 -1.24 -16.77
N ASP A 27 2.39 -2.43 -17.18
CA ASP A 27 1.64 -2.62 -18.43
C ASP A 27 0.31 -1.85 -18.38
N LYS A 28 0.07 -1.02 -19.41
CA LYS A 28 -1.13 -0.18 -19.53
C LYS A 28 -2.43 -1.00 -19.47
N ARG A 29 -2.43 -2.25 -20.00
CA ARG A 29 -3.59 -3.14 -19.94
C ARG A 29 -3.90 -3.56 -18.50
N LYS A 30 -2.87 -3.81 -17.67
CA LYS A 30 -3.05 -4.15 -16.24
C LYS A 30 -3.57 -2.96 -15.45
N ILE A 31 -3.08 -1.73 -15.74
CA ILE A 31 -3.58 -0.48 -15.14
C ILE A 31 -5.08 -0.33 -15.47
N LYS A 32 -5.45 -0.41 -16.75
CA LYS A 32 -6.85 -0.33 -17.21
C LYS A 32 -7.72 -1.43 -16.57
N ARG A 33 -7.18 -2.64 -16.41
CA ARG A 33 -7.90 -3.75 -15.75
C ARG A 33 -8.24 -3.42 -14.29
N LEU A 34 -7.31 -2.84 -13.52
CA LEU A 34 -7.58 -2.43 -12.15
C LEU A 34 -8.60 -1.29 -12.10
N ALA A 35 -8.44 -0.26 -12.93
CA ALA A 35 -9.40 0.83 -13.01
C ALA A 35 -10.84 0.32 -13.32
N ASN A 36 -10.97 -0.64 -14.26
CA ASN A 36 -12.27 -1.27 -14.57
C ASN A 36 -12.85 -2.03 -13.36
N LYS A 37 -12.00 -2.75 -12.60
CA LYS A 37 -12.45 -3.46 -11.39
C LYS A 37 -12.95 -2.49 -10.34
N ILE A 38 -12.22 -1.40 -10.08
CA ILE A 38 -12.60 -0.38 -9.09
C ILE A 38 -13.90 0.30 -9.50
N GLU A 39 -14.03 0.76 -10.74
CA GLU A 39 -15.25 1.41 -11.24
C GLU A 39 -16.47 0.48 -11.13
N ARG A 40 -16.31 -0.79 -11.53
CA ARG A 40 -17.38 -1.80 -11.38
C ARG A 40 -17.76 -1.99 -9.91
N PHE A 41 -16.79 -2.07 -9.01
CA PHE A 41 -17.00 -2.22 -7.57
C PHE A 41 -17.78 -1.04 -7.01
N VAL A 42 -17.35 0.19 -7.30
CA VAL A 42 -18.01 1.44 -6.87
C VAL A 42 -19.45 1.50 -7.36
N ARG A 43 -19.68 1.13 -8.62
CA ARG A 43 -21.04 1.09 -9.20
C ARG A 43 -21.95 0.06 -8.51
N ILE A 44 -21.46 -1.17 -8.27
CA ILE A 44 -22.24 -2.24 -7.63
C ILE A 44 -22.54 -1.91 -6.17
N LYS A 45 -21.59 -1.31 -5.47
CA LYS A 45 -21.72 -0.93 -4.06
C LYS A 45 -22.38 0.44 -3.86
N GLN A 46 -22.69 1.15 -4.95
CA GLN A 46 -23.27 2.50 -4.93
C GLN A 46 -22.46 3.50 -4.09
N LEU A 47 -21.10 3.39 -4.17
CA LEU A 47 -20.17 4.24 -3.42
C LEU A 47 -19.89 5.54 -4.18
N PRO A 48 -19.52 6.62 -3.45
CA PRO A 48 -19.00 7.82 -4.07
C PRO A 48 -17.72 7.54 -4.90
N LYS A 49 -17.56 8.26 -5.98
CA LYS A 49 -16.35 8.18 -6.84
C LYS A 49 -15.20 9.00 -6.23
N ILE A 50 -14.79 8.67 -5.02
CA ILE A 50 -13.66 9.29 -4.31
C ILE A 50 -12.65 8.19 -4.01
N ILE A 51 -11.36 8.41 -4.36
CA ILE A 51 -10.32 7.40 -4.16
C ILE A 51 -8.98 8.04 -3.82
N TRP A 52 -8.29 7.42 -2.87
CA TRP A 52 -6.94 7.79 -2.46
C TRP A 52 -5.88 6.95 -3.18
N LEU A 53 -4.77 7.57 -3.51
CA LEU A 53 -3.68 6.99 -4.29
C LEU A 53 -2.33 7.26 -3.64
N SER A 54 -1.46 6.27 -3.68
CA SER A 54 -0.03 6.50 -3.47
C SER A 54 0.54 7.35 -4.62
N PRO A 55 1.56 8.20 -4.38
CA PRO A 55 2.22 8.99 -5.42
C PRO A 55 3.04 8.13 -6.40
N LEU A 56 3.32 6.86 -6.08
CA LEU A 56 4.10 5.98 -6.93
C LEU A 56 3.35 5.62 -8.21
N GLN A 57 4.03 5.67 -9.36
CA GLN A 57 3.44 5.56 -10.69
C GLN A 57 2.54 4.34 -10.87
N ARG A 58 2.87 3.20 -10.24
CA ARG A 58 2.07 1.97 -10.28
C ARG A 58 0.68 2.08 -9.64
N SER A 59 0.50 3.05 -8.73
CA SER A 59 -0.78 3.46 -8.15
C SER A 59 -1.37 4.65 -8.90
N LEU A 60 -0.57 5.71 -9.08
CA LEU A 60 -1.00 6.99 -9.64
C LEU A 60 -1.64 6.83 -11.03
N LYS A 61 -1.06 6.02 -11.91
CA LYS A 61 -1.60 5.76 -13.25
C LYS A 61 -2.96 5.07 -13.28
N VAL A 62 -3.35 4.39 -12.22
CA VAL A 62 -4.72 3.88 -12.07
C VAL A 62 -5.67 5.05 -11.83
N GLY A 63 -5.24 6.01 -10.99
CA GLY A 63 -5.96 7.25 -10.74
C GLY A 63 -6.15 8.10 -11.99
N ASP A 64 -5.15 8.19 -12.89
CA ASP A 64 -5.26 8.91 -14.16
C ASP A 64 -6.46 8.42 -14.99
N ILE A 65 -6.64 7.10 -15.05
CA ILE A 65 -7.79 6.50 -15.77
C ILE A 65 -9.09 6.75 -15.01
N LEU A 66 -9.08 6.65 -13.68
CA LEU A 66 -10.28 6.83 -12.87
C LEU A 66 -10.75 8.29 -12.90
N SER A 67 -9.83 9.26 -12.86
CA SER A 67 -10.17 10.69 -12.94
C SER A 67 -10.86 11.04 -14.26
N GLN A 68 -10.41 10.46 -15.39
CA GLN A 68 -11.09 10.60 -16.69
C GLN A 68 -12.50 10.00 -16.70
N ARG A 69 -12.86 9.19 -15.69
CA ARG A 69 -14.19 8.58 -15.52
C ARG A 69 -15.01 9.24 -14.42
N GLY A 70 -14.59 10.44 -13.99
CA GLY A 70 -15.27 11.26 -13.03
C GLY A 70 -15.02 10.87 -11.57
N PHE A 71 -13.91 10.18 -11.26
CA PHE A 71 -13.48 9.98 -9.88
C PHE A 71 -12.74 11.22 -9.37
N HIS A 72 -13.00 11.61 -8.14
CA HIS A 72 -12.17 12.53 -7.39
C HIS A 72 -10.99 11.75 -6.80
N CYS A 73 -9.81 11.96 -7.37
CA CYS A 73 -8.58 11.26 -6.98
C CYS A 73 -7.75 12.14 -6.05
N GLN A 74 -7.44 11.64 -4.87
CA GLN A 74 -6.61 12.31 -3.87
C GLN A 74 -5.28 11.54 -3.75
N VAL A 75 -4.15 12.24 -3.75
CA VAL A 75 -2.83 11.64 -3.62
C VAL A 75 -2.28 11.91 -2.23
N SER A 76 -1.79 10.87 -1.56
CA SER A 76 -1.23 10.97 -0.22
C SER A 76 0.14 10.30 -0.17
N PRO A 77 1.22 11.02 0.17
CA PRO A 77 2.56 10.46 0.34
C PRO A 77 2.61 9.31 1.36
N GLU A 78 1.77 9.39 2.39
CA GLU A 78 1.67 8.40 3.45
C GLU A 78 1.19 7.02 2.96
N LEU A 79 0.59 6.96 1.78
CA LEU A 79 0.20 5.71 1.11
C LEU A 79 1.33 5.04 0.33
N SER A 80 2.55 5.59 0.35
CA SER A 80 3.71 5.00 -0.32
C SER A 80 4.07 3.63 0.27
N GLU A 81 4.70 2.78 -0.53
CA GLU A 81 5.28 1.52 -0.06
C GLU A 81 6.41 1.79 0.94
N ILE A 82 6.82 0.77 1.68
CA ILE A 82 7.98 0.87 2.56
C ILE A 82 9.18 1.40 1.79
N ASN A 83 9.92 2.33 2.42
CA ASN A 83 11.15 2.86 1.88
C ASN A 83 12.32 1.93 2.24
N PHE A 84 12.84 1.21 1.25
CA PHE A 84 14.00 0.35 1.46
C PHE A 84 15.35 1.09 1.35
N GLY A 85 15.35 2.42 1.22
CA GLY A 85 16.58 3.21 1.17
C GLY A 85 17.53 2.75 0.07
N GLU A 86 18.79 2.48 0.45
CA GLU A 86 19.83 2.04 -0.50
C GLU A 86 19.57 0.66 -1.10
N TRP A 87 18.71 -0.17 -0.52
CA TRP A 87 18.36 -1.46 -1.11
C TRP A 87 17.33 -1.31 -2.26
N ASP A 88 16.62 -0.18 -2.32
CA ASP A 88 15.54 0.00 -3.29
C ASP A 88 16.08 0.01 -4.72
N GLY A 89 15.54 -0.87 -5.55
CA GLY A 89 16.00 -1.06 -6.93
C GLY A 89 17.18 -2.03 -7.11
N GLN A 90 17.76 -2.57 -6.03
CA GLN A 90 18.78 -3.61 -6.11
C GLN A 90 18.16 -5.01 -6.24
N LEU A 91 18.93 -5.97 -6.76
CA LEU A 91 18.57 -7.38 -6.64
C LEU A 91 18.74 -7.82 -5.18
N TRP A 92 17.78 -8.55 -4.62
CA TRP A 92 17.92 -9.11 -3.27
C TRP A 92 19.19 -9.93 -3.09
N ALA A 93 19.66 -10.61 -4.16
CA ALA A 93 20.89 -11.39 -4.14
C ALA A 93 22.19 -10.54 -4.12
N GLN A 94 22.10 -9.23 -4.34
CA GLN A 94 23.22 -8.29 -4.30
C GLN A 94 23.37 -7.57 -2.95
N ILE A 95 22.31 -7.62 -2.13
CA ILE A 95 22.37 -7.06 -0.78
C ILE A 95 23.19 -8.01 0.10
N GLU A 96 24.06 -7.45 0.93
CA GLU A 96 24.91 -8.26 1.81
C GLU A 96 24.05 -9.19 2.71
N LYS A 97 24.46 -10.48 2.73
CA LYS A 97 23.74 -11.48 3.52
C LYS A 97 23.60 -11.08 4.98
N LYS A 98 24.66 -10.47 5.56
CA LYS A 98 24.63 -10.00 6.94
C LYS A 98 23.54 -8.96 7.17
N GLU A 99 23.36 -8.00 6.27
CA GLU A 99 22.31 -6.97 6.37
C GLU A 99 20.92 -7.60 6.29
N ILE A 100 20.72 -8.57 5.40
CA ILE A 100 19.47 -9.31 5.31
C ILE A 100 19.19 -10.12 6.58
N ASP A 101 20.20 -10.80 7.12
CA ASP A 101 20.07 -11.58 8.36
C ASP A 101 19.74 -10.64 9.55
N ASP A 102 20.42 -9.49 9.66
CA ASP A 102 20.16 -8.48 10.69
C ASP A 102 18.73 -7.92 10.57
N TRP A 103 18.30 -7.59 9.35
CA TRP A 103 16.93 -7.14 9.07
C TRP A 103 15.88 -8.20 9.43
N CYS A 104 16.07 -9.46 9.04
CA CYS A 104 15.15 -10.54 9.35
C CYS A 104 15.02 -10.80 10.85
N ASN A 105 16.09 -10.63 11.62
CA ASN A 105 16.13 -10.89 13.07
C ASN A 105 15.70 -9.67 13.91
N ASN A 106 15.75 -8.46 13.36
CA ASN A 106 15.32 -7.23 14.02
C ASN A 106 14.30 -6.49 13.15
N PHE A 107 13.29 -7.22 12.67
CA PHE A 107 12.41 -6.82 11.59
C PHE A 107 11.62 -5.54 11.88
N ALA A 108 11.21 -5.35 13.14
CA ALA A 108 10.47 -4.16 13.57
C ALA A 108 11.31 -2.87 13.49
N ASN A 109 12.60 -2.93 13.89
CA ASN A 109 13.37 -1.73 14.15
C ASN A 109 14.53 -1.50 13.18
N PHE A 110 14.97 -2.54 12.46
CA PHE A 110 16.02 -2.37 11.46
C PHE A 110 15.50 -1.52 10.30
N ALA A 111 16.25 -0.50 9.93
CA ALA A 111 16.02 0.31 8.74
C ALA A 111 17.25 0.19 7.82
N PRO A 112 17.09 -0.13 6.53
CA PRO A 112 18.16 0.02 5.57
C PRO A 112 18.67 1.47 5.53
N ASN A 113 19.92 1.67 5.14
CA ASN A 113 20.48 3.03 5.04
C ASN A 113 19.57 3.94 4.20
N ASN A 114 19.25 5.12 4.72
CA ASN A 114 18.34 6.08 4.11
C ASN A 114 16.90 5.56 3.88
N GLY A 115 16.54 4.42 4.51
CA GLY A 115 15.22 3.82 4.46
C GLY A 115 14.40 4.00 5.74
N GLU A 116 13.27 3.32 5.81
CA GLU A 116 12.43 3.26 7.01
C GLU A 116 12.40 1.85 7.61
N SER A 117 12.27 1.78 8.93
CA SER A 117 11.97 0.54 9.62
C SER A 117 10.50 0.16 9.48
N LEU A 118 10.17 -1.11 9.81
CA LEU A 118 8.78 -1.52 9.85
C LEU A 118 7.98 -0.72 10.88
N GLN A 119 8.58 -0.38 12.05
CA GLN A 119 7.95 0.49 13.05
C GLN A 119 7.57 1.87 12.48
N GLN A 120 8.46 2.47 11.67
CA GLN A 120 8.18 3.76 11.04
C GLN A 120 7.06 3.65 10.00
N LEU A 121 7.02 2.55 9.21
CA LEU A 121 5.90 2.26 8.32
C LEU A 121 4.59 2.17 9.10
N PHE A 122 4.56 1.45 10.23
CA PHE A 122 3.35 1.32 11.06
C PHE A 122 2.88 2.66 11.58
N ASN A 123 3.78 3.48 12.12
CA ASN A 123 3.45 4.82 12.62
C ASN A 123 2.80 5.66 11.50
N ARG A 124 3.39 5.66 10.30
CA ARG A 124 2.87 6.41 9.14
C ARG A 124 1.48 5.89 8.69
N VAL A 125 1.27 4.58 8.74
CA VAL A 125 -0.04 3.96 8.44
C VAL A 125 -1.08 4.35 9.48
N GLU A 126 -0.76 4.28 10.77
CA GLU A 126 -1.65 4.67 11.87
C GLU A 126 -2.02 6.16 11.81
N GLU A 127 -1.05 7.03 11.57
CA GLU A 127 -1.27 8.48 11.41
C GLU A 127 -2.27 8.75 10.28
N TRP A 128 -2.07 8.10 9.13
CA TRP A 128 -2.97 8.25 7.99
C TRP A 128 -4.39 7.75 8.30
N LEU A 129 -4.53 6.59 8.94
CA LEU A 129 -5.81 6.00 9.33
C LEU A 129 -6.53 6.88 10.36
N ASN A 130 -5.83 7.33 11.41
CA ASN A 130 -6.38 8.17 12.46
C ASN A 130 -6.88 9.51 11.91
N ALA A 131 -6.15 10.14 10.99
CA ALA A 131 -6.61 11.35 10.33
C ALA A 131 -7.95 11.13 9.58
N ARG A 132 -8.13 9.96 8.94
CA ARG A 132 -9.39 9.62 8.24
C ARG A 132 -10.53 9.30 9.21
N ILE A 133 -10.26 8.59 10.30
CA ILE A 133 -11.24 8.31 11.36
C ILE A 133 -11.73 9.62 11.98
N PHE A 134 -10.82 10.56 12.25
CA PHE A 134 -11.17 11.86 12.84
C PHE A 134 -12.02 12.73 11.90
N GLU A 135 -11.73 12.72 10.60
CA GLU A 135 -12.53 13.43 9.60
C GLU A 135 -13.97 12.90 9.48
N GLU A 136 -14.18 11.60 9.76
CA GLU A 136 -15.50 10.96 9.80
C GLU A 136 -16.25 11.19 11.12
N GLY A 137 -15.54 11.62 12.17
CA GLY A 137 -16.09 11.84 13.51
C GLY A 137 -17.25 12.85 13.52
N GLY A 138 -18.49 12.33 13.53
CA GLY A 138 -19.72 13.14 13.53
C GLY A 138 -20.70 12.81 12.40
N LYS A 139 -20.36 11.92 11.45
CA LYS A 139 -21.29 11.46 10.41
C LYS A 139 -21.99 10.18 10.83
N ILE A 140 -23.32 10.15 10.71
CA ILE A 140 -24.20 9.03 11.09
C ILE A 140 -23.94 7.78 10.22
N GLU A 141 -23.43 7.96 9.00
CA GLU A 141 -23.01 6.88 8.10
C GLU A 141 -21.58 7.15 7.61
N SER A 142 -20.63 6.30 7.97
CA SER A 142 -19.27 6.41 7.48
C SER A 142 -19.20 5.92 6.03
N ILE A 143 -18.82 6.80 5.11
CA ILE A 143 -18.59 6.44 3.71
C ILE A 143 -17.29 5.63 3.62
N PRO A 144 -17.32 4.40 3.05
CA PRO A 144 -16.10 3.61 2.91
C PRO A 144 -15.00 4.34 2.13
N ILE A 145 -13.78 4.28 2.64
CA ILE A 145 -12.61 4.86 2.00
C ILE A 145 -12.07 3.89 0.97
N LEU A 146 -11.77 4.38 -0.23
CA LEU A 146 -11.20 3.59 -1.33
C LEU A 146 -9.74 4.00 -1.54
N VAL A 147 -8.84 3.01 -1.66
CA VAL A 147 -7.40 3.25 -1.81
C VAL A 147 -6.80 2.35 -2.88
N VAL A 148 -5.83 2.85 -3.65
CA VAL A 148 -4.88 2.02 -4.40
C VAL A 148 -3.51 2.18 -3.76
N GLY A 149 -3.01 1.11 -3.16
CA GLY A 149 -1.76 1.10 -2.40
C GLY A 149 -0.88 -0.10 -2.70
N HIS A 150 -0.09 -0.50 -1.73
CA HIS A 150 1.04 -1.41 -1.84
C HIS A 150 0.94 -2.56 -0.83
N ALA A 151 1.77 -3.59 -1.03
CA ALA A 151 1.70 -4.82 -0.24
C ALA A 151 2.10 -4.62 1.23
N GLY A 152 3.21 -3.91 1.48
CA GLY A 152 3.69 -3.63 2.83
C GLY A 152 2.69 -2.77 3.60
N TRP A 153 2.22 -1.69 2.99
CA TRP A 153 1.20 -0.83 3.56
C TRP A 153 -0.10 -1.59 3.90
N ILE A 154 -0.58 -2.43 2.98
CA ILE A 154 -1.80 -3.24 3.21
C ILE A 154 -1.62 -4.21 4.37
N ASN A 155 -0.44 -4.85 4.48
CA ASN A 155 -0.18 -5.78 5.57
C ASN A 155 -0.09 -5.05 6.92
N ALA A 156 0.58 -3.89 6.98
CA ALA A 156 0.61 -3.07 8.19
C ALA A 156 -0.81 -2.66 8.61
N ALA A 157 -1.62 -2.15 7.69
CA ALA A 157 -3.01 -1.79 7.97
C ALA A 157 -3.87 -2.98 8.46
N LYS A 158 -3.63 -4.20 7.96
CA LYS A 158 -4.32 -5.41 8.45
C LYS A 158 -3.94 -5.74 9.89
N ILE A 159 -2.66 -5.66 10.23
CA ILE A 159 -2.15 -5.94 11.56
C ILE A 159 -2.74 -4.91 12.55
N ILE A 160 -2.75 -3.64 12.18
CA ILE A 160 -3.39 -2.55 12.96
C ILE A 160 -4.88 -2.82 13.16
N ALA A 161 -5.62 -3.13 12.09
CA ALA A 161 -7.06 -3.40 12.15
C ALA A 161 -7.42 -4.59 13.05
N THR A 162 -6.50 -5.52 13.27
CA THR A 162 -6.68 -6.68 14.15
C THR A 162 -6.02 -6.53 15.51
N SER A 163 -5.50 -5.33 15.83
CA SER A 163 -4.81 -5.02 17.09
C SER A 163 -3.70 -6.02 17.45
N GLN A 164 -2.99 -6.51 16.44
CA GLN A 164 -1.85 -7.39 16.60
C GLN A 164 -0.56 -6.58 16.78
N ASP A 165 0.42 -7.17 17.46
CA ASP A 165 1.74 -6.58 17.62
C ASP A 165 2.49 -6.50 16.28
N ILE A 166 3.39 -5.53 16.16
CA ILE A 166 4.30 -5.41 15.02
C ILE A 166 5.24 -6.62 15.00
N PRO A 167 5.36 -7.33 13.86
CA PRO A 167 6.24 -8.48 13.72
C PRO A 167 7.69 -8.17 14.12
N LYS A 168 8.28 -8.98 14.98
CA LYS A 168 9.66 -8.81 15.45
C LYS A 168 10.69 -9.49 14.56
N VAL A 169 10.26 -10.53 13.84
CA VAL A 169 11.08 -11.30 12.89
C VAL A 169 10.34 -11.42 11.56
N ALA A 170 11.09 -11.52 10.47
CA ALA A 170 10.51 -11.55 9.12
C ALA A 170 9.58 -12.76 8.87
N ALA A 171 9.77 -13.88 9.59
CA ALA A 171 8.93 -15.07 9.49
C ALA A 171 7.46 -14.81 9.95
N GLU A 172 7.22 -13.79 10.76
CA GLU A 172 5.88 -13.41 11.23
C GLU A 172 5.15 -12.51 10.22
N TRP A 173 5.85 -12.01 9.18
CA TRP A 173 5.23 -11.12 8.21
C TRP A 173 4.21 -11.86 7.34
N PRO A 174 2.96 -11.38 7.26
CA PRO A 174 1.93 -12.10 6.53
C PRO A 174 2.16 -12.09 5.03
N ARG A 175 1.63 -13.11 4.35
CA ARG A 175 1.67 -13.14 2.88
C ARG A 175 0.94 -11.94 2.30
N SER A 176 1.56 -11.34 1.28
CA SER A 176 0.98 -10.19 0.60
C SER A 176 -0.29 -10.55 -0.17
N VAL A 177 -1.26 -9.64 -0.17
CA VAL A 177 -2.42 -9.73 -1.06
C VAL A 177 -1.97 -9.77 -2.53
N ASN A 178 -2.67 -10.54 -3.36
CA ASN A 178 -2.34 -10.61 -4.78
C ASN A 178 -2.56 -9.28 -5.50
N TYR A 179 -1.79 -9.03 -6.56
CA TYR A 179 -1.98 -7.86 -7.41
C TYR A 179 -3.41 -7.77 -7.95
N LEU A 180 -3.95 -6.55 -8.08
CA LEU A 180 -5.31 -6.26 -8.56
C LEU A 180 -6.43 -6.77 -7.64
N GLN A 181 -6.12 -7.31 -6.48
CA GLN A 181 -7.10 -7.67 -5.45
C GLN A 181 -7.18 -6.60 -4.38
N TYR A 182 -8.29 -6.57 -3.67
CA TYR A 182 -8.48 -5.66 -2.53
C TYR A 182 -8.59 -6.43 -1.21
N SER A 183 -8.30 -5.72 -0.14
CA SER A 183 -8.65 -6.08 1.23
C SER A 183 -9.74 -5.13 1.72
N ARG A 184 -10.71 -5.65 2.45
CA ARG A 184 -11.61 -4.87 3.28
C ARG A 184 -11.08 -4.90 4.71
N LEU A 185 -10.94 -3.73 5.32
CA LEU A 185 -10.53 -3.55 6.70
C LEU A 185 -11.59 -2.73 7.42
N ASP A 186 -11.85 -3.10 8.66
CA ASP A 186 -12.81 -2.41 9.53
C ASP A 186 -12.03 -1.87 10.75
N PHE A 187 -12.16 -0.55 11.02
CA PHE A 187 -11.50 0.19 12.10
C PHE A 187 -12.51 0.87 13.00
#